data_26ec5ba0742c676aa531423312a8b494
#
_entry.id   26ec5ba0742c676aa531423312a8b494
#
_cell.length_a   1.000
_cell.length_b   1.000
_cell.length_c   1.000
_cell.angle_alpha   90.00
_cell.angle_beta   90.00
_cell.angle_gamma   90.00
#
_symmetry.space_group_name_H-M   'P 1'
#
loop_
_entity.id
_entity.type
_entity.pdbx_description
1 polymer ?
#
loop_
_entity_poly.entity_id
_entity_poly.type
_entity_poly.pdbx_seq_one_letter_code
_entity_poly.pdbx_strand_id
1 'polypeptide(L)'
;SDFKLMDIGSNVLKRNDNGRTITGLYAYFLPAHENAEDYTDKYGVCHSIVETGKSFVNAQGDLKLYGALQYLENEFKSARLLGEKNYWNARRLDPITKVDAFRDESVSTIFDEQKINDQLEHNEIYDVRKTLTRGNFSWENNIPDTKVIWNPSEKGRFLIGWIPEEDMRNKWVNKRNEFGHVCKHPENVDLGAFGIDTYDIDSTQGSKLEDTENGSEYSGGSKGAMLGLTGTTVRNAPNNYFFLEYITRPQTAEIFFEDCLMACVFYSMPALIESNKTRLLLHFRNRGYRGYSINRFDKPMTKLSQTERDLGGVPSSGADIITSHWTGIESYIDKYVGKYQQGQNTFAVREEDEMGSMPFDRTLRDWLKFNVAKRTDFDATIASGYAIMAVNRRPYIAPQGERKPVTIKFKQYS
;
A
#
# COMPACT_ATOMS: atom_id res chain seq x y z
N SER A 1 3.19 23.26 4.61
CA SER A 1 3.79 24.60 4.81
C SER A 1 4.04 25.24 3.44
N ASP A 2 4.11 26.56 3.37
CA ASP A 2 4.33 27.32 2.15
C ASP A 2 5.63 26.93 1.44
N PHE A 3 6.67 26.59 2.20
CA PHE A 3 7.96 26.10 1.68
C PHE A 3 7.80 24.78 0.92
N LYS A 4 6.97 23.87 1.39
CA LYS A 4 6.72 22.60 0.71
C LYS A 4 5.98 22.80 -0.62
N LEU A 5 5.02 23.72 -0.66
CA LEU A 5 4.32 24.09 -1.90
C LEU A 5 5.27 24.78 -2.89
N MET A 6 6.17 25.66 -2.39
CA MET A 6 7.20 26.28 -3.21
C MET A 6 8.18 25.23 -3.77
N ASP A 7 8.59 24.25 -2.99
CA ASP A 7 9.48 23.18 -3.45
C ASP A 7 8.81 22.34 -4.56
N ILE A 8 7.56 21.94 -4.39
CA ILE A 8 6.79 21.19 -5.41
C ILE A 8 6.69 22.02 -6.71
N GLY A 9 6.34 23.30 -6.60
CA GLY A 9 6.20 24.21 -7.77
C GLY A 9 7.53 24.58 -8.43
N SER A 10 8.66 24.31 -7.76
CA SER A 10 10.03 24.63 -8.24
C SER A 10 10.79 23.37 -8.71
N ASN A 11 10.11 22.23 -8.85
CA ASN A 11 10.75 20.98 -9.27
C ASN A 11 11.30 21.07 -10.70
N VAL A 12 12.62 20.90 -10.85
CA VAL A 12 13.33 21.01 -12.13
C VAL A 12 12.93 19.94 -13.16
N LEU A 13 12.34 18.83 -12.71
CA LEU A 13 11.84 17.79 -13.60
C LEU A 13 10.45 18.12 -14.16
N LYS A 14 9.75 19.12 -13.60
CA LYS A 14 8.42 19.57 -14.01
C LYS A 14 8.49 20.96 -14.68
N ARG A 15 9.17 21.03 -15.81
CA ARG A 15 9.28 22.27 -16.61
C ARG A 15 8.20 22.31 -17.68
N ASN A 16 7.71 23.50 -17.97
CA ASN A 16 6.87 23.75 -19.14
C ASN A 16 7.72 23.78 -20.44
N ASP A 17 7.06 23.91 -21.59
CA ASP A 17 7.70 23.97 -22.90
C ASP A 17 8.76 25.09 -23.04
N ASN A 18 8.67 26.13 -22.22
CA ASN A 18 9.65 27.22 -22.14
C ASN A 18 10.80 26.92 -21.14
N GLY A 19 10.89 25.72 -20.59
CA GLY A 19 11.90 25.28 -19.64
C GLY A 19 11.75 25.86 -18.23
N ARG A 20 10.59 26.46 -17.89
CA ARG A 20 10.34 27.09 -16.58
C ARG A 20 9.51 26.16 -15.68
N THR A 21 9.83 26.19 -14.39
CA THR A 21 9.00 25.58 -13.32
C THR A 21 7.74 26.41 -13.07
N ILE A 22 6.78 25.88 -12.31
CA ILE A 22 5.52 26.59 -11.98
C ILE A 22 5.79 27.93 -11.26
N THR A 23 6.75 27.93 -10.32
CA THR A 23 7.14 29.13 -9.55
C THR A 23 8.13 30.02 -10.28
N GLY A 24 8.73 29.57 -11.37
CA GLY A 24 9.86 30.21 -12.03
C GLY A 24 11.19 30.05 -11.30
N LEU A 25 11.22 29.42 -10.11
CA LEU A 25 12.40 29.12 -9.31
C LEU A 25 12.81 27.66 -9.50
N TYR A 26 14.07 27.34 -9.15
CA TYR A 26 14.58 25.97 -9.16
C TYR A 26 14.88 25.55 -7.72
N ALA A 27 14.21 24.49 -7.25
CA ALA A 27 14.49 23.91 -5.96
C ALA A 27 15.71 22.98 -6.06
N TYR A 28 16.68 23.22 -5.21
CA TYR A 28 17.82 22.35 -4.99
C TYR A 28 17.87 21.97 -3.51
N PHE A 29 17.95 20.67 -3.22
CA PHE A 29 18.13 20.19 -1.87
C PHE A 29 19.61 19.86 -1.65
N LEU A 30 20.21 20.49 -0.65
CA LEU A 30 21.58 20.22 -0.20
C LEU A 30 21.50 19.45 1.13
N PRO A 31 21.86 18.15 1.16
CA PRO A 31 21.87 17.38 2.39
C PRO A 31 22.85 17.97 3.42
N ALA A 32 22.52 17.89 4.71
CA ALA A 32 23.34 18.46 5.78
C ALA A 32 24.78 17.92 5.78
N HIS A 33 24.98 16.65 5.44
CA HIS A 33 26.32 16.03 5.38
C HIS A 33 27.17 16.47 4.19
N GLU A 34 26.61 17.14 3.20
CA GLU A 34 27.36 17.69 2.05
C GLU A 34 27.81 19.17 2.28
N ASN A 35 27.27 19.81 3.34
CA ASN A 35 27.60 21.21 3.68
C ASN A 35 28.05 21.38 5.14
N ALA A 36 28.67 20.35 5.69
CA ALA A 36 29.15 20.39 7.07
C ALA A 36 30.55 21.03 7.15
N GLU A 37 30.65 22.27 7.67
CA GLU A 37 31.90 23.03 7.73
C GLU A 37 33.00 22.29 8.48
N ASP A 38 32.69 21.67 9.62
CA ASP A 38 33.64 20.88 10.44
C ASP A 38 34.25 19.68 9.71
N TYR A 39 33.64 19.26 8.62
CA TYR A 39 34.04 18.12 7.81
C TYR A 39 34.52 18.52 6.41
N THR A 40 34.76 19.81 6.22
CA THR A 40 35.29 20.38 4.97
C THR A 40 36.79 20.58 5.10
N ASP A 41 37.57 20.12 4.14
CA ASP A 41 39.01 20.32 4.12
C ASP A 41 39.42 21.74 3.63
N LYS A 42 40.70 22.04 3.67
CA LYS A 42 41.23 23.33 3.24
C LYS A 42 41.01 23.64 1.73
N TYR A 43 40.60 22.68 0.96
CA TYR A 43 40.28 22.83 -0.47
C TYR A 43 38.77 23.02 -0.72
N GLY A 44 37.96 23.02 0.35
CA GLY A 44 36.51 23.19 0.27
C GLY A 44 35.77 21.90 -0.05
N VAL A 45 36.42 20.73 0.07
CA VAL A 45 35.77 19.43 -0.15
C VAL A 45 35.21 18.93 1.16
N CYS A 46 33.89 18.72 1.21
CA CYS A 46 33.21 18.11 2.35
C CYS A 46 33.34 16.58 2.29
N HIS A 47 33.89 15.99 3.35
CA HIS A 47 34.07 14.55 3.48
C HIS A 47 32.86 13.92 4.17
N SER A 48 31.89 13.42 3.39
CA SER A 48 30.68 12.78 3.92
C SER A 48 30.97 11.43 4.58
N ILE A 49 31.86 10.63 3.99
CA ILE A 49 32.26 9.30 4.49
C ILE A 49 33.79 9.20 4.47
N VAL A 50 34.35 8.68 5.55
CA VAL A 50 35.78 8.35 5.66
C VAL A 50 35.90 6.82 5.81
N GLU A 51 36.70 6.18 4.97
CA GLU A 51 36.94 4.74 5.02
C GLU A 51 37.66 4.34 6.32
N THR A 52 37.34 3.17 6.84
CA THR A 52 37.98 2.65 8.06
C THR A 52 39.51 2.63 7.95
N GLY A 53 40.17 3.24 8.94
CA GLY A 53 41.63 3.34 8.95
C GLY A 53 42.21 4.55 8.18
N LYS A 54 41.37 5.34 7.52
CA LYS A 54 41.78 6.61 6.92
C LYS A 54 41.37 7.78 7.80
N SER A 55 41.95 8.95 7.52
CA SER A 55 41.67 10.20 8.21
C SER A 55 41.92 11.37 7.25
N PHE A 56 41.33 12.52 7.57
CA PHE A 56 41.65 13.79 6.89
C PHE A 56 41.78 14.91 7.90
N VAL A 57 42.33 16.05 7.47
CA VAL A 57 42.43 17.25 8.27
C VAL A 57 41.43 18.27 7.72
N ASN A 58 40.55 18.80 8.60
CA ASN A 58 39.57 19.80 8.20
C ASN A 58 40.24 21.19 7.98
N ALA A 59 39.46 22.16 7.52
CA ALA A 59 39.94 23.51 7.23
C ALA A 59 40.44 24.23 8.50
N GLN A 60 39.99 23.83 9.69
CA GLN A 60 40.38 24.34 10.99
C GLN A 60 41.70 23.71 11.51
N GLY A 61 42.18 22.65 10.87
CA GLY A 61 43.40 21.94 11.26
C GLY A 61 43.15 20.71 12.14
N ASP A 62 41.89 20.32 12.38
CA ASP A 62 41.55 19.17 13.21
C ASP A 62 41.61 17.87 12.42
N LEU A 63 42.17 16.83 13.03
CA LEU A 63 42.18 15.49 12.49
C LEU A 63 40.80 14.81 12.67
N LYS A 64 40.17 14.42 11.59
CA LYS A 64 38.88 13.73 11.57
C LYS A 64 39.08 12.27 11.13
N LEU A 65 38.48 11.33 11.91
CA LEU A 65 38.55 9.89 11.66
C LEU A 65 37.25 9.33 11.00
N TYR A 66 36.24 10.17 10.89
CA TYR A 66 34.94 9.86 10.28
C TYR A 66 34.42 11.11 9.55
N GLY A 67 33.52 10.87 8.58
CA GLY A 67 32.93 11.93 7.78
C GLY A 67 31.62 12.47 8.36
N ALA A 68 31.10 13.53 7.74
CA ALA A 68 29.88 14.22 8.17
C ALA A 68 28.66 13.30 8.29
N LEU A 69 28.44 12.42 7.32
CA LEU A 69 27.33 11.48 7.35
C LEU A 69 27.45 10.50 8.52
N GLN A 70 28.66 9.95 8.73
CA GLN A 70 28.93 9.03 9.83
C GLN A 70 28.73 9.69 11.20
N TYR A 71 29.09 10.97 11.32
CA TYR A 71 28.82 11.76 12.52
C TYR A 71 27.31 11.93 12.74
N LEU A 72 26.58 12.40 11.73
CA LEU A 72 25.13 12.61 11.83
C LEU A 72 24.37 11.31 12.16
N GLU A 73 24.76 10.18 11.55
CA GLU A 73 24.16 8.89 11.88
C GLU A 73 24.36 8.50 13.36
N ASN A 74 25.52 8.82 13.95
CA ASN A 74 25.79 8.58 15.37
C ASN A 74 24.98 9.52 16.26
N GLU A 75 24.86 10.80 15.89
CA GLU A 75 24.00 11.76 16.59
C GLU A 75 22.52 11.31 16.54
N PHE A 76 22.05 10.85 15.40
CA PHE A 76 20.69 10.34 15.25
C PHE A 76 20.46 9.07 16.09
N LYS A 77 21.42 8.15 16.14
CA LYS A 77 21.36 6.99 17.05
C LYS A 77 21.27 7.42 18.51
N SER A 78 22.08 8.42 18.92
CA SER A 78 22.08 8.97 20.27
C SER A 78 20.76 9.68 20.60
N ALA A 79 20.24 10.49 19.68
CA ALA A 79 18.96 11.17 19.82
C ALA A 79 17.80 10.16 19.93
N ARG A 80 17.89 9.02 19.24
CA ARG A 80 16.91 7.95 19.30
C ARG A 80 16.83 7.28 20.66
N LEU A 81 17.96 7.12 21.35
CA LEU A 81 17.99 6.61 22.73
C LEU A 81 17.23 7.52 23.72
N LEU A 82 17.10 8.79 23.37
CA LEU A 82 16.35 9.79 24.14
C LEU A 82 14.86 9.85 23.75
N GLY A 83 14.44 9.07 22.78
CA GLY A 83 13.06 8.92 22.32
C GLY A 83 12.83 9.42 20.88
N GLU A 84 11.81 8.88 20.23
CA GLU A 84 11.48 9.12 18.82
C GLU A 84 11.31 10.61 18.47
N LYS A 85 10.70 11.41 19.36
CA LYS A 85 10.57 12.85 19.15
C LYS A 85 11.92 13.56 19.01
N ASN A 86 12.91 13.18 19.82
CA ASN A 86 14.26 13.76 19.77
C ASN A 86 15.00 13.33 18.51
N TYR A 87 14.83 12.05 18.11
CA TYR A 87 15.37 11.52 16.86
C TYR A 87 14.87 12.32 15.64
N TRP A 88 13.56 12.52 15.54
CA TRP A 88 12.99 13.24 14.40
C TRP A 88 13.29 14.73 14.41
N ASN A 89 13.41 15.33 15.60
CA ASN A 89 13.88 16.73 15.71
C ASN A 89 15.32 16.88 15.21
N ALA A 90 16.20 15.95 15.57
CA ALA A 90 17.57 15.96 15.09
C ALA A 90 17.63 15.81 13.56
N ARG A 91 16.90 14.84 12.98
CA ARG A 91 16.86 14.67 11.51
C ARG A 91 16.25 15.86 10.77
N ARG A 92 15.34 16.60 11.36
CA ARG A 92 14.78 17.80 10.75
C ARG A 92 15.74 18.99 10.81
N LEU A 93 16.53 19.09 11.87
CA LEU A 93 17.53 20.16 11.99
C LEU A 93 18.69 19.94 11.03
N ASP A 94 19.13 18.70 10.88
CA ASP A 94 20.21 18.28 9.99
C ASP A 94 19.70 17.27 8.95
N PRO A 95 18.89 17.69 7.99
CA PRO A 95 18.22 16.78 7.08
C PRO A 95 19.21 16.12 6.12
N ILE A 96 19.22 14.78 6.09
CA ILE A 96 19.97 14.01 5.09
C ILE A 96 19.15 13.90 3.80
N THR A 97 17.82 13.88 3.94
CA THR A 97 16.89 13.74 2.81
C THR A 97 15.87 14.86 2.78
N LYS A 98 15.27 15.06 1.62
CA LYS A 98 14.16 16.02 1.45
C LYS A 98 12.97 15.70 2.35
N VAL A 99 12.73 14.43 2.60
CA VAL A 99 11.63 13.95 3.48
C VAL A 99 11.88 14.43 4.92
N ASP A 100 13.12 14.36 5.41
CA ASP A 100 13.47 14.86 6.74
C ASP A 100 13.20 16.36 6.89
N ALA A 101 13.59 17.15 5.86
CA ALA A 101 13.43 18.59 5.86
C ALA A 101 11.98 19.08 5.90
N PHE A 102 11.06 18.31 5.30
CA PHE A 102 9.64 18.68 5.17
C PHE A 102 8.69 17.85 6.04
N ARG A 103 9.22 17.14 7.02
CA ARG A 103 8.40 16.36 7.94
C ARG A 103 7.47 17.25 8.75
N ASP A 104 6.18 16.88 8.76
CA ASP A 104 5.16 17.60 9.52
C ASP A 104 4.95 16.93 10.89
N GLU A 105 5.25 17.63 11.97
CA GLU A 105 5.09 17.14 13.35
C GLU A 105 3.61 17.08 13.80
N SER A 106 2.74 17.76 13.07
CA SER A 106 1.32 17.88 13.48
C SER A 106 0.50 16.61 13.23
N VAL A 107 1.06 15.62 12.52
CA VAL A 107 0.35 14.41 12.14
C VAL A 107 1.04 13.21 12.79
N SER A 108 0.55 12.79 13.95
CA SER A 108 0.94 11.51 14.56
C SER A 108 0.03 10.41 14.01
N THR A 109 0.56 9.55 13.17
CA THR A 109 -0.09 8.28 12.84
C THR A 109 0.04 7.29 14.00
N ILE A 110 -0.81 6.26 14.01
CA ILE A 110 -0.67 5.12 14.93
C ILE A 110 0.36 4.08 14.44
N PHE A 111 0.84 4.22 13.21
CA PHE A 111 1.77 3.28 12.57
C PHE A 111 3.23 3.72 12.74
N ASP A 112 4.17 2.78 12.50
CA ASP A 112 5.61 3.06 12.53
C ASP A 112 6.00 4.02 11.39
N GLU A 113 6.07 5.30 11.74
CA GLU A 113 6.41 6.38 10.81
C GLU A 113 7.80 6.20 10.20
N GLN A 114 8.76 5.63 10.95
CA GLN A 114 10.11 5.47 10.46
C GLN A 114 10.14 4.49 9.29
N LYS A 115 9.58 3.31 9.47
CA LYS A 115 9.54 2.31 8.41
C LYS A 115 8.84 2.81 7.15
N ILE A 116 7.76 3.58 7.32
CA ILE A 116 7.05 4.17 6.19
C ILE A 116 7.91 5.21 5.47
N ASN A 117 8.61 6.07 6.23
CA ASN A 117 9.50 7.06 5.63
C ASN A 117 10.73 6.43 4.97
N ASP A 118 11.34 5.42 5.58
CA ASP A 118 12.45 4.65 4.99
C ASP A 118 12.02 4.02 3.65
N GLN A 119 10.77 3.51 3.58
CA GLN A 119 10.23 2.97 2.34
C GLN A 119 9.99 4.04 1.27
N LEU A 120 9.45 5.20 1.65
CA LEU A 120 9.24 6.31 0.72
C LEU A 120 10.56 6.84 0.16
N GLU A 121 11.59 6.96 1.02
CA GLU A 121 12.94 7.35 0.61
C GLU A 121 13.53 6.33 -0.37
N HIS A 122 13.43 5.04 -0.06
CA HIS A 122 13.87 3.96 -0.95
C HIS A 122 13.17 4.04 -2.30
N ASN A 123 11.85 4.20 -2.31
CA ASN A 123 11.05 4.29 -3.54
C ASN A 123 11.48 5.51 -4.39
N GLU A 124 11.87 6.62 -3.77
CA GLU A 124 12.36 7.81 -4.47
C GLU A 124 13.76 7.60 -5.03
N ILE A 125 14.70 7.07 -4.21
CA ILE A 125 16.11 6.84 -4.61
C ILE A 125 16.20 5.86 -5.78
N TYR A 126 15.47 4.75 -5.71
CA TYR A 126 15.52 3.70 -6.73
C TYR A 126 14.45 3.86 -7.82
N ASP A 127 13.71 4.98 -7.80
CA ASP A 127 12.66 5.30 -8.78
C ASP A 127 11.68 4.12 -9.02
N VAL A 128 11.21 3.55 -7.91
CA VAL A 128 10.34 2.36 -7.92
C VAL A 128 9.08 2.59 -8.76
N ARG A 129 8.64 3.84 -8.91
CA ARG A 129 7.51 4.20 -9.79
C ARG A 129 7.72 3.76 -11.25
N LYS A 130 8.94 3.67 -11.73
CA LYS A 130 9.23 3.18 -13.10
C LYS A 130 9.00 1.69 -13.28
N THR A 131 8.97 0.92 -12.20
CA THR A 131 8.65 -0.50 -12.25
C THR A 131 7.15 -0.76 -12.32
N LEU A 132 6.34 0.27 -12.04
CA LEU A 132 4.89 0.20 -12.05
C LEU A 132 4.33 0.60 -13.44
N THR A 133 3.27 -0.07 -13.84
CA THR A 133 2.58 0.23 -15.09
C THR A 133 1.22 0.86 -14.80
N ARG A 134 0.97 2.00 -15.42
CA ARG A 134 -0.34 2.67 -15.35
C ARG A 134 -1.24 2.26 -16.51
N GLY A 135 -2.55 2.14 -16.27
CA GLY A 135 -3.50 1.75 -17.32
C GLY A 135 -4.94 1.61 -16.83
N ASN A 136 -5.73 0.98 -17.67
CA ASN A 136 -7.13 0.65 -17.39
C ASN A 136 -7.44 -0.78 -17.80
N PHE A 137 -8.40 -1.39 -17.12
CA PHE A 137 -9.02 -2.63 -17.57
C PHE A 137 -10.17 -2.32 -18.54
N SER A 138 -10.39 -3.21 -19.50
CA SER A 138 -11.58 -3.20 -20.36
C SER A 138 -12.04 -4.62 -20.66
N TRP A 139 -13.32 -4.81 -20.92
CA TRP A 139 -13.83 -6.05 -21.46
C TRP A 139 -13.32 -6.25 -22.89
N GLU A 140 -13.03 -7.49 -23.26
CA GLU A 140 -12.62 -7.85 -24.62
C GLU A 140 -13.70 -7.42 -25.62
N ASN A 141 -13.29 -6.67 -26.65
CA ASN A 141 -14.18 -6.05 -27.64
C ASN A 141 -15.29 -5.14 -27.05
N ASN A 142 -15.09 -4.61 -25.85
CA ASN A 142 -16.09 -3.87 -25.07
C ASN A 142 -17.40 -4.63 -24.81
N ILE A 143 -17.35 -5.96 -24.82
CA ILE A 143 -18.51 -6.82 -24.51
C ILE A 143 -18.44 -7.24 -23.04
N PRO A 144 -19.35 -6.79 -22.16
CA PRO A 144 -19.34 -7.15 -20.76
C PRO A 144 -19.40 -8.67 -20.53
N ASP A 145 -18.82 -9.13 -19.43
CA ASP A 145 -18.81 -10.53 -18.99
C ASP A 145 -18.02 -11.51 -19.88
N THR A 146 -17.17 -10.96 -20.76
CA THR A 146 -16.15 -11.70 -21.53
C THR A 146 -14.82 -11.73 -20.78
N LYS A 147 -13.69 -11.84 -21.46
CA LYS A 147 -12.37 -11.68 -20.86
C LYS A 147 -12.08 -10.21 -20.58
N VAL A 148 -11.32 -9.95 -19.55
CA VAL A 148 -10.80 -8.62 -19.23
C VAL A 148 -9.39 -8.48 -19.78
N ILE A 149 -9.11 -7.35 -20.41
CA ILE A 149 -7.82 -6.99 -21.00
C ILE A 149 -7.23 -5.81 -20.24
N TRP A 150 -5.92 -5.84 -20.00
CA TRP A 150 -5.16 -4.71 -19.49
C TRP A 150 -4.68 -3.83 -20.63
N ASN A 151 -4.98 -2.53 -20.55
CA ASN A 151 -4.58 -1.52 -21.53
C ASN A 151 -3.67 -0.49 -20.85
N PRO A 152 -2.34 -0.54 -21.08
CA PRO A 152 -1.42 0.48 -20.58
C PRO A 152 -1.79 1.88 -21.09
N SER A 153 -1.75 2.88 -20.22
CA SER A 153 -2.05 4.27 -20.54
C SER A 153 -1.48 5.20 -19.46
N GLU A 154 -0.78 6.24 -19.84
CA GLU A 154 -0.23 7.23 -18.90
C GLU A 154 -1.31 7.92 -18.07
N LYS A 155 -2.51 8.09 -18.64
CA LYS A 155 -3.69 8.65 -17.97
C LYS A 155 -4.61 7.59 -17.36
N GLY A 156 -4.14 6.35 -17.23
CA GLY A 156 -4.89 5.26 -16.63
C GLY A 156 -5.17 5.51 -15.15
N ARG A 157 -6.27 4.94 -14.67
CA ARG A 157 -6.70 5.07 -13.27
C ARG A 157 -6.02 4.07 -12.34
N PHE A 158 -5.57 2.94 -12.87
CA PHE A 158 -4.89 1.90 -12.10
C PHE A 158 -3.38 2.06 -12.17
N LEU A 159 -2.71 1.71 -11.09
CA LEU A 159 -1.27 1.53 -11.01
C LEU A 159 -0.99 0.09 -10.57
N ILE A 160 -0.24 -0.66 -11.37
CA ILE A 160 0.03 -2.08 -11.11
C ILE A 160 1.52 -2.38 -11.12
N GLY A 161 1.96 -3.23 -10.17
CA GLY A 161 3.34 -3.70 -10.04
C GLY A 161 3.54 -5.16 -10.45
N TRP A 162 2.46 -5.89 -10.67
CA TRP A 162 2.53 -7.28 -11.11
C TRP A 162 1.30 -7.66 -11.93
N ILE A 163 1.54 -8.42 -12.97
CA ILE A 163 0.50 -9.01 -13.84
C ILE A 163 0.65 -10.53 -13.78
N PRO A 164 -0.42 -11.29 -13.43
CA PRO A 164 -0.34 -12.74 -13.39
C PRO A 164 -0.12 -13.33 -14.79
N GLU A 165 0.42 -14.53 -14.86
CA GLU A 165 0.57 -15.29 -16.11
C GLU A 165 -0.79 -15.53 -16.78
N GLU A 166 -0.78 -15.78 -18.08
CA GLU A 166 -2.01 -15.88 -18.87
C GLU A 166 -2.93 -17.00 -18.41
N ASP A 167 -2.36 -18.10 -17.95
CA ASP A 167 -3.09 -19.25 -17.40
C ASP A 167 -3.74 -18.97 -16.05
N MET A 168 -3.37 -17.89 -15.37
CA MET A 168 -3.95 -17.44 -14.12
C MET A 168 -5.00 -16.33 -14.29
N ARG A 169 -5.13 -15.74 -15.48
CA ARG A 169 -6.05 -14.61 -15.73
C ARG A 169 -7.42 -15.09 -16.17
N ASN A 170 -8.45 -14.31 -15.83
CA ASN A 170 -9.82 -14.51 -16.31
C ASN A 170 -10.34 -15.92 -16.05
N LYS A 171 -10.03 -16.49 -14.89
CA LYS A 171 -10.45 -17.82 -14.48
C LYS A 171 -11.55 -17.75 -13.43
N TRP A 172 -12.64 -18.43 -13.69
CA TRP A 172 -13.73 -18.57 -12.73
C TRP A 172 -14.45 -19.90 -12.92
N VAL A 173 -15.08 -20.34 -11.85
CA VAL A 173 -15.99 -21.49 -11.85
C VAL A 173 -17.41 -21.03 -11.53
N ASN A 174 -18.39 -21.63 -12.20
CA ASN A 174 -19.79 -21.38 -11.89
C ASN A 174 -20.21 -22.29 -10.73
N LYS A 175 -20.71 -21.71 -9.64
CA LYS A 175 -21.26 -22.45 -8.51
C LYS A 175 -22.65 -21.94 -8.21
N ARG A 176 -23.52 -22.86 -7.73
CA ARG A 176 -24.84 -22.52 -7.25
C ARG A 176 -24.74 -22.08 -5.80
N ASN A 177 -25.25 -20.91 -5.46
CA ASN A 177 -25.29 -20.42 -4.09
C ASN A 177 -26.45 -21.09 -3.30
N GLU A 178 -26.53 -20.82 -2.00
CA GLU A 178 -27.59 -21.36 -1.12
C GLU A 178 -29.00 -20.92 -1.51
N PHE A 179 -29.13 -19.85 -2.29
CA PHE A 179 -30.42 -19.34 -2.81
C PHE A 179 -30.79 -19.95 -4.19
N GLY A 180 -29.98 -20.90 -4.70
CA GLY A 180 -30.21 -21.55 -5.97
C GLY A 180 -29.72 -20.79 -7.20
N HIS A 181 -29.16 -19.59 -7.05
CA HIS A 181 -28.61 -18.79 -8.16
C HIS A 181 -27.22 -19.27 -8.56
N VAL A 182 -26.98 -19.37 -9.87
CA VAL A 182 -25.65 -19.66 -10.40
C VAL A 182 -24.85 -18.36 -10.40
N CYS A 183 -23.66 -18.37 -9.80
CA CYS A 183 -22.75 -17.22 -9.78
C CYS A 183 -21.31 -17.65 -10.07
N LYS A 184 -20.54 -16.73 -10.65
CA LYS A 184 -19.12 -16.89 -10.93
C LYS A 184 -18.32 -16.75 -9.64
N HIS A 185 -17.37 -17.65 -9.43
CA HIS A 185 -16.40 -17.62 -8.33
C HIS A 185 -14.99 -17.57 -8.88
N PRO A 186 -14.08 -16.76 -8.32
CA PRO A 186 -12.69 -16.70 -8.76
C PRO A 186 -11.97 -18.02 -8.47
N GLU A 187 -11.00 -18.38 -9.31
CA GLU A 187 -10.18 -19.58 -9.08
C GLU A 187 -8.95 -19.31 -8.20
N ASN A 188 -8.41 -18.10 -8.22
CA ASN A 188 -7.19 -17.74 -7.49
C ASN A 188 -7.48 -17.27 -6.04
N VAL A 189 -8.34 -17.98 -5.32
CA VAL A 189 -8.75 -17.60 -3.96
C VAL A 189 -7.62 -17.64 -2.94
N ASP A 190 -6.60 -18.46 -3.21
CA ASP A 190 -5.43 -18.66 -2.32
C ASP A 190 -4.24 -17.79 -2.72
N LEU A 191 -4.27 -17.16 -3.89
CA LEU A 191 -3.17 -16.36 -4.41
C LEU A 191 -3.11 -14.97 -3.77
N GLY A 192 -4.26 -14.39 -3.51
CA GLY A 192 -4.38 -13.06 -2.93
C GLY A 192 -5.83 -12.60 -2.87
N ALA A 193 -6.01 -11.33 -2.55
CA ALA A 193 -7.33 -10.71 -2.51
C ALA A 193 -7.24 -9.19 -2.68
N PHE A 194 -8.38 -8.59 -3.00
CA PHE A 194 -8.55 -7.14 -3.00
C PHE A 194 -9.25 -6.68 -1.73
N GLY A 195 -8.89 -5.47 -1.29
CA GLY A 195 -9.67 -4.70 -0.33
C GLY A 195 -10.26 -3.48 -1.03
N ILE A 196 -11.53 -3.20 -0.80
CA ILE A 196 -12.24 -2.12 -1.49
C ILE A 196 -13.00 -1.28 -0.48
N ASP A 197 -12.67 0.01 -0.45
CA ASP A 197 -13.44 1.06 0.19
C ASP A 197 -14.21 1.83 -0.87
N THR A 198 -15.54 1.90 -0.71
CA THR A 198 -16.43 2.51 -1.69
C THR A 198 -16.85 3.91 -1.24
N TYR A 199 -17.14 4.80 -2.18
CA TYR A 199 -17.75 6.09 -1.87
C TYR A 199 -19.26 6.11 -2.15
N ASP A 200 -19.98 7.01 -1.48
CA ASP A 200 -21.39 7.24 -1.76
C ASP A 200 -21.59 8.03 -3.06
N ILE A 201 -22.83 7.99 -3.54
CA ILE A 201 -23.20 8.58 -4.80
C ILE A 201 -23.34 10.07 -4.65
N ASP A 202 -22.26 10.76 -4.81
CA ASP A 202 -22.35 12.14 -5.25
C ASP A 202 -22.05 12.19 -6.73
N SER A 203 -22.91 12.82 -7.48
CA SER A 203 -22.66 13.13 -8.87
C SER A 203 -21.40 13.98 -8.97
N THR A 204 -20.47 13.61 -9.84
CA THR A 204 -19.36 14.48 -10.24
C THR A 204 -19.82 15.52 -11.29
N GLN A 205 -21.13 15.67 -11.48
CA GLN A 205 -21.71 16.63 -12.40
C GLN A 205 -21.27 18.05 -12.01
N GLY A 206 -20.60 18.73 -12.92
CA GLY A 206 -19.98 20.04 -12.65
C GLY A 206 -18.55 20.01 -12.13
N SER A 207 -18.02 18.85 -11.75
CA SER A 207 -16.61 18.68 -11.43
C SER A 207 -15.75 18.72 -12.69
N LYS A 208 -14.52 19.23 -12.57
CA LYS A 208 -13.55 19.23 -13.68
C LYS A 208 -12.72 17.96 -13.63
N LEU A 209 -12.41 17.42 -14.82
CA LEU A 209 -11.42 16.37 -14.96
C LEU A 209 -10.04 17.02 -14.82
N GLU A 210 -9.25 16.52 -13.90
CA GLU A 210 -7.89 16.99 -13.64
C GLU A 210 -6.89 15.85 -13.89
N ASP A 211 -5.81 16.15 -14.60
CA ASP A 211 -4.68 15.25 -14.72
C ASP A 211 -3.79 15.44 -13.50
N THR A 212 -3.68 14.43 -12.69
CA THR A 212 -2.84 14.42 -11.47
C THR A 212 -1.65 13.49 -11.65
N GLU A 213 -0.68 13.54 -10.74
CA GLU A 213 0.42 12.56 -10.71
C GLU A 213 -0.08 11.11 -10.60
N ASN A 214 -1.31 10.93 -10.15
CA ASN A 214 -1.95 9.64 -9.92
C ASN A 214 -2.95 9.25 -11.04
N GLY A 215 -2.91 9.92 -12.19
CA GLY A 215 -3.83 9.72 -13.31
C GLY A 215 -4.91 10.79 -13.40
N SER A 216 -5.85 10.60 -14.32
CA SER A 216 -6.97 11.54 -14.51
C SER A 216 -8.08 11.23 -13.50
N GLU A 217 -8.52 12.23 -12.74
CA GLU A 217 -9.61 12.12 -11.76
C GLU A 217 -10.49 13.37 -11.74
N TYR A 218 -11.74 13.22 -11.28
CA TYR A 218 -12.64 14.37 -11.10
C TYR A 218 -12.39 15.06 -9.77
N SER A 219 -12.42 16.39 -9.75
CA SER A 219 -12.24 17.22 -8.57
C SER A 219 -13.41 17.10 -7.59
N GLY A 220 -13.11 17.15 -6.29
CA GLY A 220 -14.09 17.23 -5.19
C GLY A 220 -14.70 15.89 -4.74
N GLY A 221 -15.15 15.85 -3.49
CA GLY A 221 -15.83 14.72 -2.86
C GLY A 221 -14.94 13.55 -2.43
N SER A 222 -15.54 12.53 -1.80
CA SER A 222 -14.88 11.29 -1.38
C SER A 222 -14.46 10.46 -2.58
N LYS A 223 -13.30 9.82 -2.51
CA LYS A 223 -12.78 8.91 -3.54
C LYS A 223 -13.13 7.48 -3.19
N GLY A 224 -13.04 6.58 -4.17
CA GLY A 224 -13.03 5.15 -3.93
C GLY A 224 -11.60 4.63 -3.97
N ALA A 225 -11.32 3.59 -3.21
CA ALA A 225 -10.03 2.94 -3.20
C ALA A 225 -10.15 1.42 -3.33
N MET A 226 -9.26 0.82 -4.11
CA MET A 226 -9.08 -0.62 -4.22
C MET A 226 -7.58 -0.93 -4.19
N LEU A 227 -7.17 -1.78 -3.28
CA LEU A 227 -5.80 -2.30 -3.23
C LEU A 227 -5.80 -3.81 -3.38
N GLY A 228 -4.85 -4.33 -4.18
CA GLY A 228 -4.64 -5.77 -4.37
C GLY A 228 -3.38 -6.22 -3.65
N LEU A 229 -3.51 -7.29 -2.85
CA LEU A 229 -2.42 -7.89 -2.08
C LEU A 229 -2.33 -9.38 -2.40
N THR A 230 -1.12 -9.87 -2.73
CA THR A 230 -0.86 -11.31 -2.78
C THR A 230 -0.59 -11.86 -1.39
N GLY A 231 -0.95 -13.13 -1.18
CA GLY A 231 -0.60 -13.85 0.04
C GLY A 231 0.75 -14.57 -0.09
N THR A 232 1.07 -15.41 0.91
CA THR A 232 2.17 -16.36 0.79
C THR A 232 1.71 -17.53 -0.08
N THR A 233 2.40 -17.74 -1.19
CA THR A 233 2.04 -18.77 -2.17
C THR A 233 3.29 -19.45 -2.73
N VAL A 234 3.13 -20.69 -3.19
CA VAL A 234 4.15 -21.42 -3.95
C VAL A 234 4.00 -21.24 -5.48
N ARG A 235 2.96 -20.51 -5.90
CA ARG A 235 2.72 -20.21 -7.31
C ARG A 235 3.65 -19.09 -7.76
N ASN A 236 3.78 -18.90 -9.08
CA ASN A 236 4.60 -17.83 -9.67
C ASN A 236 3.94 -16.45 -9.49
N ALA A 237 4.01 -15.94 -8.25
CA ALA A 237 3.51 -14.63 -7.85
C ALA A 237 4.40 -14.06 -6.74
N PRO A 238 4.54 -12.74 -6.63
CA PRO A 238 5.25 -12.14 -5.51
C PRO A 238 4.50 -12.46 -4.19
N ASN A 239 5.26 -12.72 -3.11
CA ASN A 239 4.69 -13.03 -1.81
C ASN A 239 4.45 -11.77 -0.99
N ASN A 240 3.27 -11.66 -0.37
CA ASN A 240 2.91 -10.56 0.51
C ASN A 240 3.17 -9.17 -0.10
N TYR A 241 2.88 -9.02 -1.38
CA TYR A 241 3.18 -7.85 -2.18
C TYR A 241 1.90 -7.11 -2.58
N PHE A 242 1.81 -5.81 -2.28
CA PHE A 242 0.78 -4.95 -2.84
C PHE A 242 1.07 -4.74 -4.31
N PHE A 243 0.24 -5.31 -5.17
CA PHE A 243 0.46 -5.35 -6.62
C PHE A 243 -0.44 -4.41 -7.41
N LEU A 244 -1.50 -3.88 -6.81
CA LEU A 244 -2.44 -2.97 -7.46
C LEU A 244 -2.88 -1.88 -6.52
N GLU A 245 -2.84 -0.64 -7.01
CA GLU A 245 -3.45 0.54 -6.39
C GLU A 245 -4.41 1.20 -7.38
N TYR A 246 -5.64 1.44 -6.93
CA TYR A 246 -6.67 2.17 -7.64
C TYR A 246 -7.37 3.10 -6.65
N ILE A 247 -7.04 4.38 -6.69
CA ILE A 247 -7.60 5.39 -5.80
C ILE A 247 -8.04 6.55 -6.68
N THR A 248 -9.33 6.65 -6.94
CA THR A 248 -9.85 7.64 -7.88
C THR A 248 -11.31 7.95 -7.62
N ARG A 249 -11.77 9.03 -8.25
CA ARG A 249 -13.17 9.39 -8.35
C ARG A 249 -13.52 9.53 -9.85
N PRO A 250 -13.99 8.48 -10.51
CA PRO A 250 -14.45 8.57 -11.88
C PRO A 250 -15.76 9.36 -11.96
N GLN A 251 -16.20 9.69 -13.18
CA GLN A 251 -17.37 10.52 -13.43
C GLN A 251 -18.65 10.00 -12.75
N THR A 252 -18.81 8.69 -12.66
CA THR A 252 -19.92 8.06 -11.96
C THR A 252 -19.44 6.90 -11.11
N ALA A 253 -20.18 6.56 -10.06
CA ALA A 253 -19.87 5.42 -9.19
C ALA A 253 -19.93 4.08 -9.94
N GLU A 254 -20.78 3.98 -10.97
CA GLU A 254 -20.91 2.79 -11.82
C GLU A 254 -19.60 2.47 -12.55
N ILE A 255 -18.85 3.50 -12.98
CA ILE A 255 -17.52 3.31 -13.59
C ILE A 255 -16.56 2.70 -12.55
N PHE A 256 -16.56 3.21 -11.31
CA PHE A 256 -15.77 2.64 -10.23
C PHE A 256 -16.15 1.18 -9.94
N PHE A 257 -17.44 0.88 -9.93
CA PHE A 257 -17.92 -0.48 -9.67
C PHE A 257 -17.50 -1.46 -10.76
N GLU A 258 -17.60 -1.03 -12.02
CA GLU A 258 -17.21 -1.84 -13.16
C GLU A 258 -15.68 -2.02 -13.22
N ASP A 259 -14.91 -0.98 -12.93
CA ASP A 259 -13.45 -1.04 -12.82
C ASP A 259 -13.02 -2.04 -11.75
N CYS A 260 -13.63 -2.01 -10.55
CA CYS A 260 -13.34 -2.96 -9.48
C CYS A 260 -13.70 -4.41 -9.89
N LEU A 261 -14.84 -4.60 -10.55
CA LEU A 261 -15.24 -5.92 -11.06
C LEU A 261 -14.24 -6.44 -12.08
N MET A 262 -13.86 -5.62 -13.06
CA MET A 262 -12.90 -6.00 -14.09
C MET A 262 -11.54 -6.38 -13.48
N ALA A 263 -11.04 -5.63 -12.52
CA ALA A 263 -9.79 -5.97 -11.83
C ALA A 263 -9.90 -7.35 -11.14
N CYS A 264 -10.98 -7.60 -10.39
CA CYS A 264 -11.22 -8.89 -9.75
C CYS A 264 -11.26 -10.04 -10.77
N VAL A 265 -11.93 -9.84 -11.90
CA VAL A 265 -12.06 -10.87 -12.98
C VAL A 265 -10.71 -11.11 -13.64
N PHE A 266 -9.96 -10.06 -13.98
CA PHE A 266 -8.66 -10.18 -14.61
C PHE A 266 -7.68 -11.01 -13.75
N TYR A 267 -7.57 -10.69 -12.47
CA TYR A 267 -6.70 -11.40 -11.53
C TYR A 267 -7.31 -12.73 -11.05
N SER A 268 -8.57 -12.97 -11.32
CA SER A 268 -9.30 -14.16 -10.81
C SER A 268 -9.25 -14.28 -9.30
N MET A 269 -9.26 -13.15 -8.59
CA MET A 269 -9.13 -13.04 -7.13
C MET A 269 -10.37 -12.43 -6.49
N PRO A 270 -10.72 -12.84 -5.25
CA PRO A 270 -11.86 -12.29 -4.53
C PRO A 270 -11.54 -10.93 -3.91
N ALA A 271 -12.59 -10.21 -3.49
CA ALA A 271 -12.49 -8.92 -2.83
C ALA A 271 -13.24 -8.90 -1.50
N LEU A 272 -12.64 -8.30 -0.47
CA LEU A 272 -13.32 -7.88 0.75
C LEU A 272 -13.77 -6.43 0.57
N ILE A 273 -15.08 -6.22 0.60
CA ILE A 273 -15.72 -4.96 0.26
C ILE A 273 -16.40 -4.40 1.50
N GLU A 274 -16.31 -3.08 1.72
CA GLU A 274 -17.09 -2.44 2.77
C GLU A 274 -18.60 -2.62 2.51
N SER A 275 -19.34 -3.08 3.53
CA SER A 275 -20.78 -3.37 3.40
C SER A 275 -21.70 -2.24 3.84
N ASN A 276 -21.19 -1.17 4.45
CA ASN A 276 -22.01 -0.02 4.84
C ASN A 276 -22.61 0.70 3.63
N LYS A 277 -21.92 0.63 2.49
CA LYS A 277 -22.34 1.13 1.19
C LYS A 277 -22.58 -0.04 0.25
N THR A 278 -23.81 -0.50 0.16
CA THR A 278 -24.17 -1.80 -0.45
C THR A 278 -24.15 -1.81 -1.98
N ARG A 279 -24.06 -0.67 -2.66
CA ARG A 279 -24.22 -0.58 -4.14
C ARG A 279 -23.21 -1.39 -4.92
N LEU A 280 -21.94 -1.37 -4.53
CA LEU A 280 -20.92 -2.19 -5.20
C LEU A 280 -21.19 -3.68 -5.02
N LEU A 281 -21.61 -4.10 -3.83
CA LEU A 281 -21.98 -5.49 -3.55
C LEU A 281 -23.18 -5.93 -4.39
N LEU A 282 -24.20 -5.06 -4.53
CA LEU A 282 -25.35 -5.27 -5.40
C LEU A 282 -24.94 -5.35 -6.87
N HIS A 283 -23.97 -4.52 -7.30
CA HIS A 283 -23.43 -4.58 -8.66
C HIS A 283 -22.79 -5.94 -8.93
N PHE A 284 -21.92 -6.43 -8.05
CA PHE A 284 -21.32 -7.77 -8.19
C PHE A 284 -22.37 -8.89 -8.22
N ARG A 285 -23.36 -8.83 -7.32
CA ARG A 285 -24.44 -9.81 -7.27
C ARG A 285 -25.27 -9.79 -8.56
N ASN A 286 -25.75 -8.64 -8.97
CA ASN A 286 -26.64 -8.48 -10.14
C ASN A 286 -25.96 -8.85 -11.45
N ARG A 287 -24.64 -8.68 -11.55
CA ARG A 287 -23.81 -9.10 -12.68
C ARG A 287 -23.43 -10.59 -12.63
N GLY A 288 -23.88 -11.35 -11.62
CA GLY A 288 -23.57 -12.77 -11.46
C GLY A 288 -22.19 -13.09 -10.90
N TYR A 289 -21.51 -12.10 -10.31
CA TYR A 289 -20.16 -12.23 -9.71
C TYR A 289 -20.20 -12.23 -8.18
N ARG A 290 -21.32 -12.60 -7.57
CA ARG A 290 -21.43 -12.66 -6.10
C ARG A 290 -20.30 -13.47 -5.45
N GLY A 291 -19.79 -14.51 -6.13
CA GLY A 291 -18.71 -15.34 -5.62
C GLY A 291 -17.35 -14.63 -5.47
N TYR A 292 -17.19 -13.46 -6.06
CA TYR A 292 -16.00 -12.62 -5.89
C TYR A 292 -16.04 -11.77 -4.61
N SER A 293 -17.23 -11.51 -4.04
CA SER A 293 -17.36 -10.80 -2.77
C SER A 293 -17.18 -11.77 -1.61
N ILE A 294 -16.15 -11.55 -0.79
CA ILE A 294 -15.85 -12.34 0.41
C ILE A 294 -16.94 -12.09 1.45
N ASN A 295 -17.45 -13.14 2.08
CA ASN A 295 -18.28 -13.01 3.27
C ASN A 295 -17.41 -12.59 4.45
N ARG A 296 -18.00 -11.85 5.40
CA ARG A 296 -17.30 -11.60 6.65
C ARG A 296 -16.95 -12.92 7.34
N PHE A 297 -15.77 -12.97 7.92
CA PHE A 297 -15.18 -14.20 8.48
C PHE A 297 -15.01 -14.14 10.02
N ASP A 298 -15.35 -13.01 10.63
CA ASP A 298 -15.40 -12.82 12.07
C ASP A 298 -16.58 -13.53 12.74
N LYS A 299 -17.57 -13.98 11.93
CA LYS A 299 -18.73 -14.74 12.38
C LYS A 299 -18.91 -16.00 11.53
N PRO A 300 -19.37 -17.12 12.15
CA PRO A 300 -19.74 -18.31 11.39
C PRO A 300 -20.92 -18.01 10.45
N MET A 301 -20.95 -18.65 9.29
CA MET A 301 -22.00 -18.46 8.25
C MET A 301 -23.43 -18.59 8.80
N THR A 302 -23.65 -19.48 9.79
CA THR A 302 -24.96 -19.70 10.43
C THR A 302 -25.46 -18.49 11.23
N LYS A 303 -24.55 -17.58 11.63
CA LYS A 303 -24.88 -16.35 12.38
C LYS A 303 -25.00 -15.11 11.48
N LEU A 304 -24.72 -15.25 10.19
CA LEU A 304 -24.89 -14.16 9.24
C LEU A 304 -26.37 -13.99 8.89
N SER A 305 -26.82 -12.75 8.77
CA SER A 305 -28.13 -12.43 8.23
C SER A 305 -28.26 -12.89 6.77
N GLN A 306 -29.48 -13.01 6.28
CA GLN A 306 -29.72 -13.36 4.87
C GLN A 306 -29.05 -12.36 3.91
N THR A 307 -29.12 -11.06 4.22
CA THR A 307 -28.47 -10.01 3.40
C THR A 307 -26.94 -10.13 3.42
N GLU A 308 -26.33 -10.39 4.56
CA GLU A 308 -24.88 -10.62 4.65
C GLU A 308 -24.43 -11.85 3.84
N ARG A 309 -25.23 -12.91 3.84
CA ARG A 309 -24.97 -14.10 3.01
C ARG A 309 -25.20 -13.86 1.52
N ASP A 310 -26.23 -13.10 1.17
CA ASP A 310 -26.55 -12.79 -0.24
C ASP A 310 -25.57 -11.81 -0.88
N LEU A 311 -25.05 -10.83 -0.14
CA LEU A 311 -24.18 -9.78 -0.67
C LEU A 311 -22.70 -9.99 -0.34
N GLY A 312 -22.38 -10.49 0.86
CA GLY A 312 -21.01 -10.52 1.37
C GLY A 312 -20.58 -9.16 1.94
N GLY A 313 -19.27 -8.94 1.96
CA GLY A 313 -18.67 -7.72 2.51
C GLY A 313 -18.50 -7.73 4.02
N VAL A 314 -17.94 -6.66 4.55
CA VAL A 314 -17.64 -6.47 5.98
C VAL A 314 -18.07 -5.08 6.42
N PRO A 315 -18.75 -4.92 7.59
CA PRO A 315 -19.09 -3.59 8.10
C PRO A 315 -17.84 -2.89 8.62
N SER A 316 -17.75 -1.58 8.43
CA SER A 316 -16.62 -0.79 8.92
C SER A 316 -16.74 -0.39 10.40
N SER A 317 -17.85 -0.69 11.07
CA SER A 317 -18.20 -0.13 12.39
C SER A 317 -18.05 -1.10 13.59
N GLY A 318 -17.69 -2.36 13.37
CA GLY A 318 -17.49 -3.32 14.47
C GLY A 318 -16.14 -3.13 15.17
N ALA A 319 -16.10 -3.10 16.51
CA ALA A 319 -14.84 -2.95 17.25
C ALA A 319 -13.79 -4.00 16.87
N ASP A 320 -14.20 -5.27 16.72
CA ASP A 320 -13.32 -6.37 16.32
C ASP A 320 -12.78 -6.20 14.90
N ILE A 321 -13.61 -5.71 13.98
CA ILE A 321 -13.22 -5.42 12.60
C ILE A 321 -12.22 -4.24 12.59
N ILE A 322 -12.52 -3.20 13.33
CA ILE A 322 -11.65 -2.03 13.46
C ILE A 322 -10.28 -2.46 14.01
N THR A 323 -10.25 -3.22 15.11
CA THR A 323 -9.00 -3.71 15.70
C THR A 323 -8.22 -4.59 14.72
N SER A 324 -8.88 -5.55 14.08
CA SER A 324 -8.24 -6.42 13.08
C SER A 324 -7.68 -5.64 11.88
N HIS A 325 -8.31 -4.53 11.51
CA HIS A 325 -7.91 -3.67 10.42
C HIS A 325 -6.56 -2.98 10.71
N TRP A 326 -6.44 -2.28 11.87
CA TRP A 326 -5.16 -1.59 12.16
C TRP A 326 -4.04 -2.54 12.57
N THR A 327 -4.32 -3.55 13.39
CA THR A 327 -3.30 -4.54 13.76
C THR A 327 -2.80 -5.30 12.55
N GLY A 328 -3.66 -5.49 11.54
CA GLY A 328 -3.25 -6.05 10.25
C GLY A 328 -2.27 -5.16 9.51
N ILE A 329 -2.56 -3.86 9.40
CA ILE A 329 -1.67 -2.89 8.73
C ILE A 329 -0.36 -2.74 9.51
N GLU A 330 -0.42 -2.59 10.85
CA GLU A 330 0.76 -2.51 11.71
C GLU A 330 1.68 -3.73 11.52
N SER A 331 1.10 -4.93 11.59
CA SER A 331 1.85 -6.18 11.35
C SER A 331 2.42 -6.28 9.93
N TYR A 332 1.74 -5.73 8.92
CA TYR A 332 2.26 -5.68 7.56
C TYR A 332 3.43 -4.71 7.45
N ILE A 333 3.31 -3.52 8.04
CA ILE A 333 4.39 -2.52 8.07
C ILE A 333 5.62 -3.10 8.75
N ASP A 334 5.46 -3.74 9.89
CA ASP A 334 6.55 -4.37 10.63
C ASP A 334 7.34 -5.38 9.80
N LYS A 335 6.65 -6.16 8.97
CA LYS A 335 7.26 -7.26 8.23
C LYS A 335 7.75 -6.89 6.84
N TYR A 336 7.08 -5.97 6.16
CA TYR A 336 7.24 -5.78 4.73
C TYR A 336 7.50 -4.34 4.28
N VAL A 337 7.59 -3.38 5.21
CA VAL A 337 7.80 -1.95 4.90
C VAL A 337 9.05 -1.45 5.58
N GLY A 338 9.80 -0.59 4.90
CA GLY A 338 11.01 0.03 5.41
C GLY A 338 12.15 -0.95 5.69
N LYS A 339 13.16 -0.53 6.40
CA LYS A 339 14.28 -1.39 6.81
C LYS A 339 13.84 -2.39 7.86
N TYR A 340 14.26 -3.65 7.69
CA TYR A 340 14.11 -4.66 8.72
C TYR A 340 15.04 -4.33 9.90
N GLN A 341 14.52 -4.40 11.13
CA GLN A 341 15.31 -4.22 12.35
C GLN A 341 15.31 -5.51 13.16
N GLN A 342 16.50 -6.03 13.43
CA GLN A 342 16.67 -7.23 14.22
C GLN A 342 16.06 -7.06 15.64
N GLY A 343 15.34 -8.06 16.11
CA GLY A 343 14.76 -8.10 17.45
C GLY A 343 13.32 -7.61 17.59
N GLN A 344 12.72 -7.01 16.56
CA GLN A 344 11.30 -6.60 16.60
C GLN A 344 10.33 -7.75 16.28
N ASN A 345 10.78 -8.80 15.57
CA ASN A 345 9.91 -9.93 15.25
C ASN A 345 10.69 -11.24 15.09
N THR A 346 10.37 -12.26 15.93
CA THR A 346 10.98 -13.60 15.88
C THR A 346 10.56 -14.41 14.64
N PHE A 347 9.62 -13.92 13.85
CA PHE A 347 9.10 -14.57 12.64
C PHE A 347 9.37 -13.76 11.36
N ALA A 348 10.42 -12.96 11.37
CA ALA A 348 10.76 -12.15 10.20
C ALA A 348 11.14 -13.04 9.01
N VAL A 349 10.61 -12.63 7.85
CA VAL A 349 10.81 -13.30 6.56
C VAL A 349 11.97 -12.65 5.79
N ARG A 350 12.48 -11.52 6.30
CA ARG A 350 13.53 -10.71 5.66
C ARG A 350 14.85 -10.84 6.40
N GLU A 351 15.97 -10.73 5.67
CA GLU A 351 17.30 -10.65 6.23
C GLU A 351 17.55 -9.30 6.92
N GLU A 352 18.57 -9.22 7.78
CA GLU A 352 19.00 -7.96 8.40
C GLU A 352 19.28 -6.91 7.32
N ASP A 353 18.79 -5.69 7.57
CA ASP A 353 18.91 -4.54 6.66
C ASP A 353 18.21 -4.67 5.30
N GLU A 354 17.45 -5.74 5.05
CA GLU A 354 16.66 -5.85 3.85
C GLU A 354 15.54 -4.80 3.82
N MET A 355 15.39 -4.11 2.67
CA MET A 355 14.36 -3.12 2.47
C MET A 355 13.02 -3.79 2.12
N GLY A 356 11.93 -3.20 2.60
CA GLY A 356 10.58 -3.61 2.25
C GLY A 356 10.22 -3.38 0.79
N SER A 357 9.10 -3.94 0.37
CA SER A 357 8.68 -3.99 -1.03
C SER A 357 7.36 -3.25 -1.33
N MET A 358 6.89 -2.35 -0.45
CA MET A 358 5.67 -1.55 -0.69
C MET A 358 5.91 -0.46 -1.74
N PRO A 359 5.35 -0.59 -2.99
CA PRO A 359 5.73 0.30 -4.09
C PRO A 359 4.84 1.54 -4.21
N PHE A 360 3.73 1.63 -3.47
CA PHE A 360 2.71 2.66 -3.67
C PHE A 360 2.88 3.82 -2.70
N ASP A 361 3.54 4.89 -3.15
CA ASP A 361 3.81 6.09 -2.35
C ASP A 361 2.54 6.77 -1.84
N ARG A 362 1.45 6.72 -2.61
CA ARG A 362 0.19 7.33 -2.21
C ARG A 362 -0.40 6.62 -0.98
N THR A 363 -0.40 5.29 -0.98
CA THR A 363 -0.84 4.49 0.16
C THR A 363 0.09 4.67 1.36
N LEU A 364 1.42 4.71 1.16
CA LEU A 364 2.38 4.99 2.24
C LEU A 364 2.13 6.36 2.88
N ARG A 365 1.88 7.40 2.08
CA ARG A 365 1.56 8.76 2.57
C ARG A 365 0.21 8.83 3.28
N ASP A 366 -0.74 7.99 2.90
CA ASP A 366 -2.04 7.87 3.56
C ASP A 366 -1.87 7.24 4.94
N TRP A 367 -1.07 6.18 5.05
CA TRP A 367 -0.69 5.56 6.33
C TRP A 367 0.02 6.54 7.27
N LEU A 368 0.94 7.38 6.76
CA LEU A 368 1.62 8.41 7.57
C LEU A 368 0.68 9.43 8.19
N LYS A 369 -0.44 9.72 7.52
CA LYS A 369 -1.41 10.73 7.98
C LYS A 369 -2.58 10.13 8.73
N PHE A 370 -2.66 8.81 8.77
CA PHE A 370 -3.83 8.11 9.28
C PHE A 370 -4.15 8.47 10.73
N ASN A 371 -5.39 8.86 10.95
CA ASN A 371 -5.92 9.19 12.26
C ASN A 371 -7.22 8.43 12.52
N VAL A 372 -7.24 7.64 13.59
CA VAL A 372 -8.38 6.79 13.97
C VAL A 372 -9.69 7.60 14.14
N ALA A 373 -9.58 8.81 14.67
CA ALA A 373 -10.76 9.68 14.90
C ALA A 373 -11.37 10.23 13.59
N LYS A 374 -10.57 10.28 12.51
CA LYS A 374 -10.99 10.78 11.18
C LYS A 374 -10.77 9.75 10.08
N ARG A 375 -10.96 8.47 10.40
CA ARG A 375 -10.63 7.35 9.51
C ARG A 375 -11.30 7.41 8.13
N THR A 376 -12.44 8.08 8.00
CA THR A 376 -13.18 8.22 6.74
C THR A 376 -12.49 9.10 5.71
N ASP A 377 -11.40 9.78 6.07
CA ASP A 377 -10.63 10.63 5.19
C ASP A 377 -9.45 9.89 4.55
N PHE A 378 -9.29 8.58 4.84
CA PHE A 378 -8.12 7.77 4.47
C PHE A 378 -8.51 6.52 3.67
N ASP A 379 -9.05 6.74 2.47
CA ASP A 379 -9.60 5.69 1.60
C ASP A 379 -8.57 4.58 1.29
N ALA A 380 -7.29 4.94 1.03
CA ALA A 380 -6.22 3.98 0.77
C ALA A 380 -5.89 3.12 1.98
N THR A 381 -5.87 3.72 3.18
CA THR A 381 -5.64 3.00 4.43
C THR A 381 -6.76 1.99 4.68
N ILE A 382 -8.02 2.39 4.48
CA ILE A 382 -9.18 1.52 4.65
C ILE A 382 -9.13 0.34 3.67
N ALA A 383 -8.90 0.61 2.38
CA ALA A 383 -8.82 -0.43 1.36
C ALA A 383 -7.63 -1.38 1.59
N SER A 384 -6.45 -0.86 1.98
CA SER A 384 -5.28 -1.70 2.27
C SER A 384 -5.50 -2.63 3.46
N GLY A 385 -6.14 -2.14 4.52
CA GLY A 385 -6.51 -2.96 5.67
C GLY A 385 -7.48 -4.08 5.30
N TYR A 386 -8.48 -3.82 4.45
CA TYR A 386 -9.37 -4.87 3.94
C TYR A 386 -8.63 -5.88 3.08
N ALA A 387 -7.66 -5.48 2.25
CA ALA A 387 -6.82 -6.40 1.48
C ALA A 387 -6.02 -7.33 2.39
N ILE A 388 -5.38 -6.77 3.44
CA ILE A 388 -4.63 -7.54 4.43
C ILE A 388 -5.54 -8.51 5.20
N MET A 389 -6.70 -8.04 5.66
CA MET A 389 -7.68 -8.89 6.33
C MET A 389 -8.16 -10.03 5.43
N ALA A 390 -8.42 -9.74 4.14
CA ALA A 390 -8.86 -10.72 3.16
C ALA A 390 -7.81 -11.80 2.90
N VAL A 391 -6.54 -11.43 2.79
CA VAL A 391 -5.42 -12.36 2.59
C VAL A 391 -5.19 -13.21 3.85
N ASN A 392 -5.25 -12.59 5.02
CA ASN A 392 -5.02 -13.27 6.30
C ASN A 392 -6.25 -14.03 6.82
N ARG A 393 -7.40 -13.98 6.09
CA ARG A 393 -8.61 -14.70 6.52
C ARG A 393 -8.31 -16.19 6.69
N ARG A 394 -8.63 -16.69 7.87
CA ARG A 394 -8.73 -18.14 8.07
C ARG A 394 -10.17 -18.51 7.77
N PRO A 395 -10.44 -19.34 6.75
CA PRO A 395 -11.79 -19.88 6.58
C PRO A 395 -12.16 -20.58 7.90
N TYR A 396 -13.34 -20.28 8.44
CA TYR A 396 -13.84 -21.00 9.61
C TYR A 396 -13.94 -22.48 9.22
N ILE A 397 -12.98 -23.25 9.66
CA ILE A 397 -13.05 -24.71 9.62
C ILE A 397 -13.88 -25.06 10.85
N ALA A 398 -15.14 -25.49 10.62
CA ALA A 398 -15.93 -26.04 11.72
C ALA A 398 -15.10 -27.10 12.43
N PRO A 399 -15.03 -27.11 13.77
CA PRO A 399 -14.33 -28.16 14.49
C PRO A 399 -14.90 -29.48 13.96
N GLN A 400 -14.07 -30.24 13.25
CA GLN A 400 -14.43 -31.60 12.88
C GLN A 400 -14.71 -32.30 14.20
N GLY A 401 -15.94 -32.78 14.38
CA GLY A 401 -16.35 -33.46 15.58
C GLY A 401 -15.26 -34.50 15.94
N GLU A 402 -15.07 -34.71 17.23
CA GLU A 402 -13.99 -35.50 17.82
C GLU A 402 -13.50 -36.62 16.89
N ARG A 403 -12.30 -36.50 16.37
CA ARG A 403 -11.67 -37.58 15.62
C ARG A 403 -11.51 -38.75 16.62
N LYS A 404 -12.35 -39.74 16.47
CA LYS A 404 -12.14 -40.99 17.23
C LYS A 404 -10.70 -41.44 16.97
N PRO A 405 -9.89 -41.69 18.01
CA PRO A 405 -8.52 -42.10 17.82
C PRO A 405 -8.51 -43.35 16.93
N VAL A 406 -7.77 -43.27 15.82
CA VAL A 406 -7.56 -44.44 14.95
C VAL A 406 -6.64 -45.40 15.71
N THR A 407 -7.20 -46.47 16.29
CA THR A 407 -6.41 -47.52 16.94
C THR A 407 -5.76 -48.34 15.84
N ILE A 408 -4.49 -48.13 15.56
CA ILE A 408 -3.69 -48.96 14.67
C ILE A 408 -3.37 -50.25 15.41
N LYS A 409 -4.06 -51.34 15.08
CA LYS A 409 -3.71 -52.67 15.56
C LYS A 409 -2.55 -53.22 14.72
N PHE A 410 -1.36 -53.25 15.28
CA PHE A 410 -0.25 -54.02 14.69
C PHE A 410 -0.53 -55.50 14.83
N LYS A 411 -0.61 -56.24 13.70
CA LYS A 411 -0.56 -57.70 13.73
C LYS A 411 0.88 -58.10 14.11
N GLN A 412 1.06 -58.69 15.29
CA GLN A 412 2.27 -59.43 15.58
C GLN A 412 2.27 -60.69 14.72
N TYR A 413 3.24 -60.80 13.83
CA TYR A 413 3.57 -62.06 13.17
C TYR A 413 4.48 -62.82 14.10
N SER A 414 3.99 -63.96 14.64
CA SER A 414 4.76 -64.98 15.31
C SER A 414 5.46 -65.87 14.31
#